data_6262cd38027efd4f12d0fb435def1b47
#
_entry.id   6262cd38027efd4f12d0fb435def1b47
#
_cell.length_a   1.000
_cell.length_b   1.000
_cell.length_c   1.000
_cell.angle_alpha   90.00
_cell.angle_beta   90.00
_cell.angle_gamma   90.00
#
_symmetry.space_group_name_H-M   'P 1'
#
loop_
_entity.id
_entity.type
_entity.pdbx_description
1 polymer ?
#
loop_
_entity_poly.entity_id
_entity_poly.type
_entity_poly.pdbx_seq_one_letter_code
_entity_poly.pdbx_strand_id
1 'polypeptide(L)'
;MATVVPTSAQQARADALREALATRVVVADGAMGTMLQAQEPTLEDFQQLEGCNEVLNVTRPDIVRSVHEAYFAVGVDCVETNTFG
;
A
#
# COMPACT_ATOMS: atom_id res chain seq x y z
N MET A 1 -12.93 23.65 -10.84
CA MET A 1 -12.11 22.55 -10.34
C MET A 1 -10.74 22.58 -11.00
N ALA A 2 -9.69 22.52 -10.24
CA ALA A 2 -8.35 22.52 -10.79
C ALA A 2 -8.03 21.19 -11.48
N THR A 3 -7.46 21.26 -12.67
CA THR A 3 -6.98 20.08 -13.38
C THR A 3 -5.53 19.79 -12.95
N VAL A 4 -5.29 18.58 -12.49
CA VAL A 4 -3.93 18.14 -12.15
C VAL A 4 -3.28 17.58 -13.40
N VAL A 5 -2.15 18.20 -13.78
CA VAL A 5 -1.36 17.75 -14.93
C VAL A 5 -0.22 16.86 -14.40
N PRO A 6 -0.11 15.61 -14.87
CA PRO A 6 0.96 14.74 -14.40
C PRO A 6 2.34 15.25 -14.85
N THR A 7 3.36 14.99 -14.02
CA THR A 7 4.75 15.22 -14.41
C THR A 7 5.17 14.22 -15.50
N SER A 8 6.30 14.48 -16.15
CA SER A 8 6.85 13.53 -17.15
C SER A 8 7.12 12.15 -16.54
N ALA A 9 7.61 12.12 -15.30
CA ALA A 9 7.85 10.86 -14.59
C ALA A 9 6.56 10.13 -14.25
N GLN A 10 5.53 10.86 -13.83
CA GLN A 10 4.21 10.27 -13.56
C GLN A 10 3.58 9.73 -14.83
N GLN A 11 3.69 10.47 -15.96
CA GLN A 11 3.16 10.03 -17.25
C GLN A 11 3.88 8.76 -17.71
N ALA A 12 5.19 8.68 -17.58
CA ALA A 12 5.97 7.50 -17.94
C ALA A 12 5.53 6.27 -17.12
N ARG A 13 5.29 6.44 -15.84
CA ARG A 13 4.79 5.34 -14.97
C ARG A 13 3.37 4.91 -15.35
N ALA A 14 2.50 5.86 -15.67
CA ALA A 14 1.14 5.58 -16.13
C ALA A 14 1.14 4.79 -17.44
N ASP A 15 2.00 5.19 -18.38
CA ASP A 15 2.14 4.52 -19.67
C ASP A 15 2.68 3.09 -19.47
N ALA A 16 3.66 2.91 -18.60
CA ALA A 16 4.21 1.59 -18.27
C ALA A 16 3.15 0.67 -17.67
N LEU A 17 2.28 1.18 -16.80
CA LEU A 17 1.17 0.40 -16.23
C LEU A 17 0.16 0.00 -17.31
N ARG A 18 -0.22 0.92 -18.19
CA ARG A 18 -1.14 0.62 -19.28
C ARG A 18 -0.59 -0.45 -20.21
N GLU A 19 0.68 -0.36 -20.55
CA GLU A 19 1.36 -1.36 -21.38
C GLU A 19 1.38 -2.73 -20.70
N ALA A 20 1.72 -2.77 -19.41
CA ALA A 20 1.73 -4.01 -18.64
C ALA A 20 0.34 -4.66 -18.61
N LEU A 21 -0.71 -3.87 -18.34
CA LEU A 21 -2.09 -4.35 -18.32
C LEU A 21 -2.56 -4.87 -19.68
N ALA A 22 -2.03 -4.34 -20.78
CA ALA A 22 -2.37 -4.76 -22.13
C ALA A 22 -1.67 -6.06 -22.55
N THR A 23 -0.53 -6.40 -21.93
CA THR A 23 0.35 -7.47 -22.41
C THR A 23 0.49 -8.65 -21.46
N ARG A 24 0.13 -8.49 -20.18
CA ARG A 24 0.27 -9.54 -19.17
C ARG A 24 -0.69 -9.34 -18.01
N VAL A 25 -0.78 -10.34 -17.15
CA VAL A 25 -1.48 -10.24 -15.87
C VAL A 25 -0.64 -9.38 -14.93
N VAL A 26 -1.27 -8.38 -14.32
CA VAL A 26 -0.67 -7.54 -13.28
C VAL A 26 -1.23 -8.00 -11.94
N VAL A 27 -0.35 -8.38 -11.03
CA VAL A 27 -0.72 -8.96 -9.74
C VAL A 27 -0.64 -7.90 -8.66
N ALA A 28 -1.75 -7.69 -7.96
CA ALA A 28 -1.82 -6.82 -6.79
C ALA A 28 -1.63 -7.63 -5.50
N ASP A 29 -1.36 -6.92 -4.40
CA ASP A 29 -1.30 -7.52 -3.09
C ASP A 29 -2.68 -7.93 -2.57
N GLY A 30 -2.71 -8.47 -1.37
CA GLY A 30 -3.92 -8.93 -0.70
C GLY A 30 -4.12 -8.26 0.65
N ALA A 31 -4.47 -9.07 1.65
CA ALA A 31 -4.84 -8.61 2.98
C ALA A 31 -3.79 -7.69 3.62
N MET A 32 -4.24 -6.57 4.16
CA MET A 32 -3.43 -5.66 4.96
C MET A 32 -3.72 -5.83 6.45
N GLY A 33 -4.99 -5.85 6.85
CA GLY A 33 -5.38 -5.90 8.26
C GLY A 33 -4.82 -7.10 9.01
N THR A 34 -4.96 -8.30 8.47
CA THR A 34 -4.44 -9.52 9.11
C THR A 34 -2.91 -9.53 9.14
N MET A 35 -2.26 -8.99 8.12
CA MET A 35 -0.81 -8.87 8.07
C MET A 35 -0.29 -7.89 9.13
N LEU A 36 -1.01 -6.78 9.35
CA LEU A 36 -0.67 -5.81 10.41
C LEU A 36 -0.88 -6.43 11.79
N GLN A 37 -1.97 -7.16 12.00
CA GLN A 37 -2.24 -7.83 13.27
C GLN A 37 -1.17 -8.87 13.61
N ALA A 38 -0.61 -9.53 12.62
CA ALA A 38 0.48 -10.50 12.81
C ALA A 38 1.75 -9.84 13.36
N GLN A 39 1.91 -8.54 13.20
CA GLN A 39 3.02 -7.76 13.78
C GLN A 39 2.76 -7.34 15.23
N GLU A 40 1.59 -7.66 15.76
CA GLU A 40 1.17 -7.40 17.16
C GLU A 40 1.32 -5.93 17.58
N PRO A 41 0.72 -4.97 16.84
CA PRO A 41 0.75 -3.58 17.27
C PRO A 41 0.01 -3.41 18.60
N THR A 42 0.51 -2.50 19.44
CA THR A 42 -0.07 -2.24 20.75
C THR A 42 -1.25 -1.27 20.67
N LEU A 43 -2.03 -1.19 21.75
CA LEU A 43 -3.10 -0.20 21.83
C LEU A 43 -2.57 1.24 21.75
N GLU A 44 -1.36 1.48 22.27
CA GLU A 44 -0.66 2.76 22.12
C GLU A 44 -0.33 3.07 20.65
N ASP A 45 0.08 2.06 19.90
CA ASP A 45 0.35 2.23 18.47
C ASP A 45 -0.90 2.71 17.73
N PHE A 46 -2.07 2.23 18.14
CA PHE A 46 -3.35 2.67 17.61
C PHE A 46 -3.85 3.99 18.20
N GLN A 47 -3.13 4.60 19.13
CA GLN A 47 -3.56 5.82 19.83
C GLN A 47 -4.96 5.67 20.44
N GLN A 48 -5.24 4.51 21.05
CA GLN A 48 -6.54 4.15 21.62
C GLN A 48 -7.69 4.04 20.58
N LEU A 49 -7.35 4.08 19.30
CA LEU A 49 -8.30 3.92 18.19
C LEU A 49 -8.22 2.49 17.65
N GLU A 50 -8.53 1.52 18.49
CA GLU A 50 -8.44 0.10 18.13
C GLU A 50 -9.23 -0.18 16.84
N GLY A 51 -8.59 -0.88 15.90
CA GLY A 51 -9.18 -1.16 14.59
C GLY A 51 -8.92 -0.09 13.53
N CYS A 52 -8.38 1.08 13.92
CA CYS A 52 -8.01 2.12 12.96
C CYS A 52 -6.61 1.82 12.40
N ASN A 53 -6.52 0.91 11.45
CA ASN A 53 -5.24 0.48 10.88
C ASN A 53 -4.48 1.63 10.21
N GLU A 54 -5.17 2.64 9.72
CA GLU A 54 -4.58 3.78 9.00
C GLU A 54 -3.68 4.63 9.90
N VAL A 55 -3.95 4.66 11.20
CA VAL A 55 -3.10 5.42 12.15
C VAL A 55 -1.71 4.82 12.24
N LEU A 56 -1.55 3.55 11.94
CA LEU A 56 -0.25 2.87 11.93
C LEU A 56 0.70 3.43 10.87
N ASN A 57 0.17 4.10 9.85
CA ASN A 57 1.00 4.80 8.87
C ASN A 57 1.87 5.87 9.53
N VAL A 58 1.39 6.43 10.62
CA VAL A 58 2.08 7.48 11.39
C VAL A 58 2.82 6.91 12.60
N THR A 59 2.18 6.02 13.35
CA THR A 59 2.74 5.52 14.61
C THR A 59 3.71 4.35 14.43
N ARG A 60 3.47 3.52 13.42
CA ARG A 60 4.29 2.34 13.13
C ARG A 60 4.48 2.15 11.62
N PRO A 61 5.12 3.14 10.95
CA PRO A 61 5.39 3.00 9.51
C PRO A 61 6.28 1.80 9.18
N ASP A 62 7.09 1.35 10.13
CA ASP A 62 7.94 0.17 10.01
C ASP A 62 7.14 -1.10 9.72
N ILE A 63 6.04 -1.34 10.44
CA ILE A 63 5.23 -2.54 10.22
C ILE A 63 4.40 -2.45 8.93
N VAL A 64 3.89 -1.27 8.58
CA VAL A 64 3.20 -1.06 7.31
C VAL A 64 4.15 -1.34 6.14
N ARG A 65 5.36 -0.81 6.22
CA ARG A 65 6.40 -1.06 5.22
C ARG A 65 6.76 -2.55 5.12
N SER A 66 6.86 -3.24 6.25
CA SER A 66 7.19 -4.67 6.25
C SER A 66 6.15 -5.51 5.54
N VAL A 67 4.87 -5.14 5.62
CA VAL A 67 3.79 -5.81 4.89
C VAL A 67 3.98 -5.62 3.39
N HIS A 68 4.22 -4.40 2.93
CA HIS A 68 4.47 -4.12 1.52
C HIS A 68 5.69 -4.88 1.00
N GLU A 69 6.78 -4.88 1.77
CA GLU A 69 7.99 -5.61 1.41
C GLU A 69 7.75 -7.11 1.29
N ALA A 70 6.94 -7.69 2.18
CA ALA A 70 6.59 -9.10 2.13
C ALA A 70 5.83 -9.46 0.84
N TYR A 71 4.89 -8.62 0.43
CA TYR A 71 4.17 -8.84 -0.83
C TYR A 71 5.09 -8.69 -2.04
N PHE A 72 5.92 -7.66 -2.08
CA PHE A 72 6.89 -7.49 -3.17
C PHE A 72 7.88 -8.66 -3.24
N ALA A 73 8.27 -9.22 -2.11
CA ALA A 73 9.19 -10.35 -2.05
C ALA A 73 8.64 -11.62 -2.73
N VAL A 74 7.31 -11.79 -2.77
CA VAL A 74 6.68 -12.92 -3.47
C VAL A 74 6.29 -12.57 -4.91
N GLY A 75 6.63 -11.38 -5.38
CA GLY A 75 6.56 -11.01 -6.80
C GLY A 75 5.30 -10.28 -7.24
N VAL A 76 4.54 -9.64 -6.33
CA VAL A 76 3.43 -8.79 -6.78
C VAL A 76 3.96 -7.58 -7.54
N ASP A 77 3.18 -7.09 -8.47
CA ASP A 77 3.53 -5.93 -9.29
C ASP A 77 3.17 -4.61 -8.61
N CYS A 78 2.14 -4.60 -7.79
CA CYS A 78 1.67 -3.41 -7.12
C CYS A 78 1.08 -3.72 -5.75
N VAL A 79 1.11 -2.75 -4.86
CA VAL A 79 0.52 -2.83 -3.53
C VAL A 79 -0.48 -1.69 -3.36
N GLU A 80 -1.50 -1.93 -2.55
CA GLU A 80 -2.45 -0.90 -2.16
C GLU A 80 -1.93 -0.18 -0.91
N THR A 81 -2.19 1.12 -0.83
CA THR A 81 -1.83 1.88 0.36
C THR A 81 -2.73 1.49 1.53
N ASN A 82 -2.23 1.69 2.75
CA ASN A 82 -2.99 1.42 3.98
C ASN A 82 -3.93 2.60 4.28
N THR A 83 -4.97 2.74 3.47
CA THR A 83 -5.90 3.88 3.50
C THR A 83 -7.36 3.48 3.35
N PHE A 84 -7.69 2.23 3.55
CA PHE A 84 -9.05 1.70 3.43
C PHE A 84 -9.80 1.91 4.75
N GLY A 85 -10.30 3.00 5.02
CA GLY A 85 -10.98 3.25 6.28
C GLY A 85 -12.26 4.07 6.15
#